data_9e1d35d43f2d5226ac882b60a1bca12d
#
_entry.id   9e1d35d43f2d5226ac882b60a1bca12d
#
_cell.length_a   1.000
_cell.length_b   1.000
_cell.length_c   1.000
_cell.angle_alpha   90.00
_cell.angle_beta   90.00
_cell.angle_gamma   90.00
#
_symmetry.space_group_name_H-M   'P 1'
#
loop_
_entity.id
_entity.type
_entity.pdbx_description
1 polymer ?
#
loop_
_entity_poly.entity_id
_entity_poly.type
_entity_poly.pdbx_seq_one_letter_code
_entity_poly.pdbx_strand_id
1 'polypeptide(L)'
;YSGLMGFFMNQCHRQLEKFDFPKNISKVLEVGAGNAPHYKFIKHEYDEYHIVETSGTIIGNYTDNPKVIATNYDGKILPYESEYFDRIIISHCLEHIVDPEAFLFEMMEKLKTGGVLSISLPTDPGLLFRIGRLYLKIFSLRNKYKISSEKFDYMNATEHVNSIFGLSSIIKYNYKDCLKD
;
A
#
# COMPACT_ATOMS: atom_id res chain seq x y z
N TYR A 1 5.80 6.70 -11.24
CA TYR A 1 6.39 5.58 -11.97
C TYR A 1 6.32 5.82 -13.48
N SER A 2 7.39 5.47 -14.21
CA SER A 2 7.45 5.51 -15.67
C SER A 2 7.60 4.10 -16.25
N GLY A 3 7.24 3.90 -17.53
CA GLY A 3 7.38 2.62 -18.22
C GLY A 3 6.35 1.57 -17.80
N LEU A 4 6.64 0.31 -18.14
CA LEU A 4 5.73 -0.83 -17.95
C LEU A 4 5.36 -1.05 -16.46
N MET A 5 6.32 -0.92 -15.54
CA MET A 5 6.08 -1.04 -14.11
C MET A 5 5.12 0.06 -13.62
N GLY A 6 5.32 1.30 -14.08
CA GLY A 6 4.43 2.41 -13.75
C GLY A 6 3.01 2.18 -14.24
N PHE A 7 2.84 1.59 -15.42
CA PHE A 7 1.52 1.22 -15.92
C PHE A 7 0.81 0.21 -14.99
N PHE A 8 1.48 -0.85 -14.56
CA PHE A 8 0.90 -1.84 -13.65
C PHE A 8 0.56 -1.26 -12.28
N MET A 9 1.46 -0.47 -11.69
CA MET A 9 1.21 0.20 -10.40
C MET A 9 0.01 1.15 -10.48
N ASN A 10 -0.09 1.95 -11.54
CA ASN A 10 -1.23 2.83 -11.77
C ASN A 10 -2.53 2.04 -11.94
N GLN A 11 -2.50 0.85 -12.53
CA GLN A 11 -3.69 -0.01 -12.62
C GLN A 11 -4.13 -0.55 -11.25
N CYS A 12 -3.20 -0.91 -10.36
CA CYS A 12 -3.53 -1.31 -8.99
C CYS A 12 -4.26 -0.18 -8.25
N HIS A 13 -3.76 1.05 -8.30
CA HIS A 13 -4.44 2.21 -7.71
C HIS A 13 -5.83 2.43 -8.32
N ARG A 14 -5.99 2.33 -9.64
CA ARG A 14 -7.29 2.47 -10.30
C ARG A 14 -8.28 1.35 -9.94
N GLN A 15 -7.80 0.15 -9.64
CA GLN A 15 -8.66 -0.96 -9.19
C GLN A 15 -9.26 -0.65 -7.81
N LEU A 16 -8.47 -0.09 -6.88
CA LEU A 16 -8.95 0.33 -5.57
C LEU A 16 -10.06 1.39 -5.64
N GLU A 17 -10.18 2.11 -6.76
CA GLU A 17 -11.19 3.15 -7.00
C GLU A 17 -12.40 2.66 -7.83
N LYS A 18 -12.57 1.36 -8.01
CA LYS A 18 -13.73 0.80 -8.74
C LYS A 18 -14.94 0.51 -7.85
N PHE A 19 -14.75 0.52 -6.54
CA PHE A 19 -15.81 0.26 -5.59
C PHE A 19 -16.66 1.50 -5.34
N ASP A 20 -17.93 1.28 -4.97
CA ASP A 20 -18.79 2.34 -4.50
C ASP A 20 -18.46 2.67 -3.04
N PHE A 21 -17.96 3.87 -2.83
CA PHE A 21 -17.63 4.37 -1.50
C PHE A 21 -18.81 5.09 -0.85
N PRO A 22 -18.88 5.13 0.49
CA PRO A 22 -19.80 6.00 1.20
C PRO A 22 -19.64 7.47 0.75
N LYS A 23 -20.72 8.23 0.66
CA LYS A 23 -20.70 9.62 0.19
C LYS A 23 -19.97 10.60 1.13
N ASN A 24 -19.81 10.24 2.40
CA ASN A 24 -19.33 11.13 3.45
C ASN A 24 -17.93 10.71 3.95
N ILE A 25 -16.99 10.52 3.05
CA ILE A 25 -15.59 10.29 3.42
C ILE A 25 -14.92 11.65 3.60
N SER A 26 -14.53 11.98 4.83
CA SER A 26 -13.83 13.22 5.17
C SER A 26 -12.35 12.99 5.43
N LYS A 27 -12.00 11.94 6.18
CA LYS A 27 -10.63 11.64 6.58
C LYS A 27 -10.15 10.33 6.01
N VAL A 28 -9.06 10.40 5.25
CA VAL A 28 -8.43 9.23 4.62
C VAL A 28 -7.03 9.04 5.19
N LEU A 29 -6.66 7.79 5.48
CA LEU A 29 -5.29 7.40 5.81
C LEU A 29 -4.72 6.51 4.71
N GLU A 30 -3.51 6.80 4.27
CA GLU A 30 -2.69 5.88 3.46
C GLU A 30 -1.45 5.46 4.26
N VAL A 31 -1.23 4.15 4.38
CA VAL A 31 -0.07 3.60 5.08
C VAL A 31 0.94 3.07 4.08
N GLY A 32 2.18 3.58 4.16
CA GLY A 32 3.28 3.13 3.31
C GLY A 32 3.14 3.57 1.85
N ALA A 33 2.80 4.83 1.60
CA ALA A 33 2.59 5.39 0.25
C ALA A 33 3.83 5.35 -0.65
N GLY A 34 5.03 5.27 -0.07
CA GLY A 34 6.28 5.26 -0.83
C GLY A 34 6.42 6.46 -1.76
N ASN A 35 6.84 6.23 -3.00
CA ASN A 35 6.98 7.27 -4.03
C ASN A 35 5.75 7.45 -4.94
N ALA A 36 4.66 6.74 -4.65
CA ALA A 36 3.47 6.74 -5.50
C ALA A 36 2.18 6.80 -4.68
N PRO A 37 1.91 7.93 -4.03
CA PRO A 37 0.76 8.08 -3.16
C PRO A 37 -0.56 7.92 -3.91
N HIS A 38 -1.51 7.26 -3.25
CA HIS A 38 -2.81 6.92 -3.83
C HIS A 38 -3.74 8.15 -3.99
N TYR A 39 -3.53 9.24 -3.23
CA TYR A 39 -4.39 10.43 -3.33
C TYR A 39 -4.52 10.97 -4.76
N LYS A 40 -3.55 10.70 -5.64
CA LYS A 40 -3.59 11.09 -7.06
C LYS A 40 -4.63 10.31 -7.89
N PHE A 41 -5.19 9.25 -7.33
CA PHE A 41 -6.16 8.38 -8.01
C PHE A 41 -7.55 8.43 -7.40
N ILE A 42 -7.70 9.01 -6.20
CA ILE A 42 -8.98 9.07 -5.47
C ILE A 42 -10.05 9.77 -6.32
N LYS A 43 -11.24 9.18 -6.32
CA LYS A 43 -12.40 9.67 -7.05
C LYS A 43 -13.48 10.31 -6.17
N HIS A 44 -13.48 10.04 -4.87
CA HIS A 44 -14.38 10.67 -3.93
C HIS A 44 -13.77 11.95 -3.32
N GLU A 45 -14.59 12.84 -2.80
CA GLU A 45 -14.14 14.01 -2.05
C GLU A 45 -13.56 13.58 -0.69
N TYR A 46 -12.66 14.39 -0.15
CA TYR A 46 -12.11 14.28 1.21
C TYR A 46 -11.67 15.66 1.72
N ASP A 47 -11.64 15.82 3.03
CA ASP A 47 -11.16 17.06 3.69
C ASP A 47 -9.69 16.95 4.03
N GLU A 48 -9.28 15.80 4.62
CA GLU A 48 -7.92 15.52 5.05
C GLU A 48 -7.44 14.17 4.48
N TYR A 49 -6.22 14.15 3.97
CA TYR A 49 -5.54 12.94 3.51
C TYR A 49 -4.25 12.75 4.27
N HIS A 50 -4.24 11.80 5.19
CA HIS A 50 -3.07 11.48 6.00
C HIS A 50 -2.22 10.42 5.31
N ILE A 51 -0.91 10.64 5.31
CA ILE A 51 0.07 9.64 4.86
C ILE A 51 0.99 9.35 6.04
N VAL A 52 1.14 8.08 6.39
CA VAL A 52 2.17 7.63 7.34
C VAL A 52 3.20 6.79 6.60
N GLU A 53 4.47 7.12 6.86
CA GLU A 53 5.60 6.51 6.17
C GLU A 53 6.77 6.34 7.14
N THR A 54 7.45 5.19 7.09
CA THR A 54 8.61 4.92 7.95
C THR A 54 9.88 5.59 7.45
N SER A 55 9.95 5.91 6.18
CA SER A 55 11.10 6.62 5.57
C SER A 55 10.90 8.12 5.60
N GLY A 56 11.57 8.80 6.53
CA GLY A 56 11.52 10.27 6.64
C GLY A 56 11.99 11.02 5.38
N THR A 57 12.78 10.39 4.51
CA THR A 57 13.25 10.99 3.25
C THR A 57 12.14 11.09 2.19
N ILE A 58 11.09 10.27 2.29
CA ILE A 58 10.00 10.22 1.32
C ILE A 58 8.92 11.27 1.65
N ILE A 59 8.75 11.61 2.92
CA ILE A 59 7.68 12.51 3.41
C ILE A 59 7.74 13.89 2.74
N GLY A 60 8.92 14.42 2.46
CA GLY A 60 9.09 15.70 1.77
C GLY A 60 8.56 15.74 0.33
N ASN A 61 8.17 14.61 -0.25
CA ASN A 61 7.69 14.53 -1.62
C ASN A 61 6.16 14.76 -1.77
N TYR A 62 5.43 14.95 -0.65
CA TYR A 62 3.95 15.03 -0.66
C TYR A 62 3.43 16.47 -0.47
N THR A 63 4.10 17.45 -1.10
CA THR A 63 3.81 18.88 -0.89
C THR A 63 2.89 19.50 -1.94
N ASP A 64 2.48 18.74 -2.94
CA ASP A 64 1.70 19.23 -4.08
C ASP A 64 0.19 19.37 -3.81
N ASN A 65 -0.29 18.89 -2.66
CA ASN A 65 -1.70 18.98 -2.27
C ASN A 65 -1.84 19.50 -0.82
N PRO A 66 -2.49 20.65 -0.59
CA PRO A 66 -2.62 21.25 0.74
C PRO A 66 -3.50 20.42 1.72
N LYS A 67 -4.29 19.49 1.21
CA LYS A 67 -5.08 18.58 2.05
C LYS A 67 -4.27 17.36 2.54
N VAL A 68 -3.04 17.19 2.07
CA VAL A 68 -2.18 16.05 2.43
C VAL A 68 -1.36 16.38 3.66
N ILE A 69 -1.47 15.55 4.68
CA ILE A 69 -0.74 15.62 5.95
C ILE A 69 0.18 14.39 6.03
N ALA A 70 1.47 14.59 5.83
CA ALA A 70 2.44 13.49 5.87
C ALA A 70 3.15 13.43 7.23
N THR A 71 3.15 12.27 7.84
CA THR A 71 3.72 12.03 9.18
C THR A 71 4.74 10.90 9.13
N ASN A 72 5.91 11.15 9.74
CA ASN A 72 6.88 10.09 9.95
C ASN A 72 6.36 9.14 11.04
N TYR A 73 6.41 7.84 10.74
CA TYR A 73 5.85 6.78 11.56
C TYR A 73 6.94 5.76 11.88
N ASP A 74 7.03 5.31 13.11
CA ASP A 74 8.11 4.39 13.56
C ASP A 74 7.84 2.91 13.26
N GLY A 75 6.69 2.62 12.63
CA GLY A 75 6.28 1.25 12.28
C GLY A 75 5.64 0.48 13.45
N LYS A 76 5.35 1.12 14.59
CA LYS A 76 4.82 0.45 15.79
C LYS A 76 3.38 0.79 16.07
N ILE A 77 3.12 2.05 16.43
CA ILE A 77 1.77 2.50 16.83
C ILE A 77 1.43 3.75 16.01
N LEU A 78 0.29 3.74 15.36
CA LEU A 78 -0.22 4.89 14.63
C LEU A 78 -0.60 6.03 15.60
N PRO A 79 -0.13 7.26 15.35
CA PRO A 79 -0.35 8.40 16.25
C PRO A 79 -1.75 9.02 16.08
N TYR A 80 -2.78 8.19 16.04
CA TYR A 80 -4.18 8.60 15.85
C TYR A 80 -5.08 7.94 16.89
N GLU A 81 -6.19 8.58 17.20
CA GLU A 81 -7.23 8.02 18.05
C GLU A 81 -7.98 6.88 17.37
N SER A 82 -8.71 6.07 18.15
CA SER A 82 -9.62 5.05 17.62
C SER A 82 -10.76 5.72 16.86
N GLU A 83 -11.29 5.04 15.84
CA GLU A 83 -12.40 5.52 14.99
C GLU A 83 -12.17 6.92 14.40
N TYR A 84 -10.95 7.19 13.92
CA TYR A 84 -10.58 8.52 13.40
C TYR A 84 -10.80 8.64 11.89
N PHE A 85 -10.59 7.56 11.13
CA PHE A 85 -10.62 7.57 9.66
C PHE A 85 -11.90 7.00 9.07
N ASP A 86 -12.40 7.62 8.02
CA ASP A 86 -13.52 7.10 7.21
C ASP A 86 -13.04 6.07 6.20
N ARG A 87 -11.79 6.20 5.73
CA ARG A 87 -11.14 5.24 4.82
C ARG A 87 -9.67 5.07 5.18
N ILE A 88 -9.22 3.82 5.18
CA ILE A 88 -7.79 3.48 5.29
C ILE A 88 -7.36 2.73 4.03
N ILE A 89 -6.21 3.09 3.48
CA ILE A 89 -5.65 2.53 2.25
C ILE A 89 -4.30 1.90 2.54
N ILE A 90 -4.14 0.64 2.16
CA ILE A 90 -2.89 -0.13 2.26
C ILE A 90 -2.58 -0.66 0.87
N SER A 91 -1.66 -0.01 0.16
CA SER A 91 -1.32 -0.38 -1.21
C SER A 91 0.13 -0.85 -1.29
N HIS A 92 0.34 -2.14 -1.57
CA HIS A 92 1.67 -2.74 -1.68
C HIS A 92 2.57 -2.48 -0.44
N CYS A 93 2.00 -2.61 0.74
CA CYS A 93 2.68 -2.39 2.01
C CYS A 93 2.57 -3.62 2.92
N LEU A 94 1.42 -4.31 2.93
CA LEU A 94 1.13 -5.38 3.88
C LEU A 94 2.09 -6.58 3.75
N GLU A 95 2.64 -6.84 2.57
CA GLU A 95 3.62 -7.88 2.32
C GLU A 95 4.97 -7.67 3.04
N HIS A 96 5.25 -6.44 3.47
CA HIS A 96 6.46 -6.06 4.20
C HIS A 96 6.28 -6.06 5.72
N ILE A 97 5.05 -6.20 6.22
CA ILE A 97 4.72 -6.13 7.64
C ILE A 97 5.03 -7.47 8.32
N VAL A 98 5.80 -7.44 9.40
CA VAL A 98 6.24 -8.66 10.12
C VAL A 98 5.06 -9.38 10.78
N ASP A 99 4.16 -8.64 11.41
CA ASP A 99 2.93 -9.14 12.02
C ASP A 99 1.71 -8.51 11.36
N PRO A 100 1.22 -9.09 10.24
CA PRO A 100 0.11 -8.52 9.51
C PRO A 100 -1.24 -8.62 10.24
N GLU A 101 -1.40 -9.57 11.16
CA GLU A 101 -2.64 -9.68 11.95
C GLU A 101 -2.76 -8.54 12.96
N ALA A 102 -1.71 -8.30 13.76
CA ALA A 102 -1.67 -7.18 14.69
C ALA A 102 -1.80 -5.84 13.97
N PHE A 103 -1.12 -5.69 12.82
CA PHE A 103 -1.23 -4.48 12.00
C PHE A 103 -2.65 -4.25 11.47
N LEU A 104 -3.30 -5.27 10.92
CA LEU A 104 -4.68 -5.15 10.44
C LEU A 104 -5.67 -4.86 11.59
N PHE A 105 -5.45 -5.45 12.77
CA PHE A 105 -6.24 -5.15 13.94
C PHE A 105 -6.13 -3.66 14.33
N GLU A 106 -4.92 -3.11 14.35
CA GLU A 106 -4.70 -1.68 14.58
C GLU A 106 -5.41 -0.81 13.53
N MET A 107 -5.33 -1.17 12.24
CA MET A 107 -6.04 -0.44 11.18
C MET A 107 -7.55 -0.44 11.39
N MET A 108 -8.12 -1.58 11.78
CA MET A 108 -9.55 -1.68 12.09
C MET A 108 -9.95 -0.85 13.30
N GLU A 109 -9.08 -0.74 14.30
CA GLU A 109 -9.30 0.13 15.48
C GLU A 109 -9.32 1.62 15.10
N LYS A 110 -8.46 2.04 14.15
CA LYS A 110 -8.42 3.45 13.68
C LYS A 110 -9.51 3.78 12.67
N LEU A 111 -10.16 2.77 12.12
CA LEU A 111 -11.26 2.93 11.16
C LEU A 111 -12.57 3.17 11.92
N LYS A 112 -13.35 4.18 11.49
CA LYS A 112 -14.70 4.42 12.03
C LYS A 112 -15.64 3.26 11.76
N THR A 113 -16.63 3.09 12.58
CA THR A 113 -17.75 2.17 12.33
C THR A 113 -18.41 2.51 10.98
N GLY A 114 -18.46 1.54 10.06
CA GLY A 114 -18.94 1.74 8.69
C GLY A 114 -17.92 2.35 7.73
N GLY A 115 -16.70 2.58 8.17
CA GLY A 115 -15.58 3.00 7.34
C GLY A 115 -15.08 1.91 6.38
N VAL A 116 -14.18 2.24 5.48
CA VAL A 116 -13.69 1.34 4.42
C VAL A 116 -12.19 1.11 4.55
N LEU A 117 -11.78 -0.15 4.66
CA LEU A 117 -10.38 -0.58 4.52
C LEU A 117 -10.14 -1.07 3.09
N SER A 118 -9.28 -0.37 2.35
CA SER A 118 -8.91 -0.68 0.97
C SER A 118 -7.52 -1.29 0.93
N ILE A 119 -7.40 -2.57 0.53
CA ILE A 119 -6.12 -3.29 0.48
C ILE A 119 -5.80 -3.68 -0.94
N SER A 120 -4.60 -3.35 -1.41
CA SER A 120 -4.02 -3.87 -2.64
C SER A 120 -2.81 -4.72 -2.33
N LEU A 121 -2.84 -5.98 -2.74
CA LEU A 121 -1.73 -6.92 -2.61
C LEU A 121 -1.05 -7.14 -3.97
N PRO A 122 0.27 -7.36 -4.00
CA PRO A 122 0.95 -7.73 -5.23
C PRO A 122 0.49 -9.10 -5.72
N THR A 123 0.55 -9.34 -7.02
CA THR A 123 0.21 -10.64 -7.61
C THR A 123 1.39 -11.65 -7.58
N ASP A 124 2.33 -11.49 -6.65
CA ASP A 124 3.45 -12.44 -6.46
C ASP A 124 2.96 -13.69 -5.68
N PRO A 125 3.18 -14.91 -6.17
CA PRO A 125 4.05 -15.33 -7.27
C PRO A 125 3.37 -15.50 -8.64
N GLY A 126 2.56 -14.56 -9.08
CA GLY A 126 1.88 -14.63 -10.38
C GLY A 126 2.83 -14.65 -11.58
N LEU A 127 2.37 -15.24 -12.69
CA LEU A 127 3.17 -15.39 -13.92
C LEU A 127 3.66 -14.03 -14.46
N LEU A 128 2.82 -13.02 -14.46
CA LEU A 128 3.16 -11.67 -14.93
C LEU A 128 4.23 -11.02 -14.06
N PHE A 129 4.18 -11.25 -12.76
CA PHE A 129 5.20 -10.74 -11.83
C PHE A 129 6.56 -11.42 -12.08
N ARG A 130 6.58 -12.74 -12.30
CA ARG A 130 7.80 -13.49 -12.69
C ARG A 130 8.40 -12.98 -13.99
N ILE A 131 7.57 -12.72 -15.00
CA ILE A 131 8.02 -12.14 -16.28
C ILE A 131 8.57 -10.72 -16.06
N GLY A 132 7.89 -9.88 -15.26
CA GLY A 132 8.35 -8.55 -14.90
C GLY A 132 9.70 -8.57 -14.19
N ARG A 133 9.90 -9.46 -13.21
CA ARG A 133 11.19 -9.67 -12.53
C ARG A 133 12.28 -10.10 -13.46
N LEU A 134 11.99 -11.05 -14.36
CA LEU A 134 12.94 -11.51 -15.38
C LEU A 134 13.35 -10.36 -16.30
N TYR A 135 12.39 -9.55 -16.74
CA TYR A 135 12.66 -8.35 -17.54
C TYR A 135 13.56 -7.35 -16.79
N LEU A 136 13.26 -7.04 -15.53
CA LEU A 136 14.08 -6.15 -14.70
C LEU A 136 15.48 -6.71 -14.45
N LYS A 137 15.60 -8.03 -14.24
CA LYS A 137 16.87 -8.70 -14.07
C LYS A 137 17.75 -8.61 -15.34
N ILE A 138 17.14 -8.71 -16.53
CA ILE A 138 17.86 -8.73 -17.81
C ILE A 138 18.14 -7.31 -18.31
N PHE A 139 17.18 -6.38 -18.22
CA PHE A 139 17.20 -5.17 -19.06
C PHE A 139 17.32 -3.82 -18.34
N SER A 140 17.04 -3.64 -17.03
CA SER A 140 16.98 -2.27 -16.55
C SER A 140 17.67 -1.91 -15.24
N LEU A 141 17.20 -2.40 -14.10
CA LEU A 141 17.70 -1.91 -12.82
C LEU A 141 19.12 -2.38 -12.51
N ARG A 142 19.47 -3.60 -12.87
CA ARG A 142 20.80 -4.15 -12.66
C ARG A 142 21.89 -3.31 -13.34
N ASN A 143 21.67 -2.95 -14.61
CA ASN A 143 22.63 -2.19 -15.39
C ASN A 143 22.70 -0.71 -14.94
N LYS A 144 21.55 -0.11 -14.59
CA LYS A 144 21.48 1.28 -14.12
C LYS A 144 22.20 1.49 -12.78
N TYR A 145 22.06 0.53 -11.85
CA TYR A 145 22.64 0.65 -10.50
C TYR A 145 23.88 -0.22 -10.28
N LYS A 146 24.38 -0.91 -11.30
CA LYS A 146 25.56 -1.80 -11.23
C LYS A 146 25.45 -2.87 -10.13
N ILE A 147 24.24 -3.40 -9.91
CA ILE A 147 23.97 -4.42 -8.92
C ILE A 147 24.27 -5.82 -9.50
N SER A 148 24.98 -6.68 -8.73
CA SER A 148 25.19 -8.07 -9.14
C SER A 148 23.89 -8.88 -9.21
N SER A 149 23.84 -9.93 -10.01
CA SER A 149 22.67 -10.82 -10.10
C SER A 149 22.30 -11.42 -8.76
N GLU A 150 23.29 -11.87 -7.99
CA GLU A 150 23.10 -12.46 -6.66
C GLU A 150 22.51 -11.43 -5.67
N LYS A 151 23.05 -10.21 -5.64
CA LYS A 151 22.52 -9.14 -4.80
C LYS A 151 21.08 -8.77 -5.17
N PHE A 152 20.78 -8.72 -6.47
CA PHE A 152 19.42 -8.46 -6.95
C PHE A 152 18.45 -9.58 -6.52
N ASP A 153 18.85 -10.85 -6.66
CA ASP A 153 18.05 -12.00 -6.25
C ASP A 153 17.86 -12.04 -4.72
N TYR A 154 18.91 -11.73 -3.95
CA TYR A 154 18.83 -11.61 -2.49
C TYR A 154 17.86 -10.50 -2.05
N MET A 155 17.98 -9.30 -2.61
CA MET A 155 17.07 -8.19 -2.30
C MET A 155 15.61 -8.57 -2.57
N ASN A 156 15.33 -9.18 -3.72
CA ASN A 156 13.98 -9.62 -4.04
C ASN A 156 13.46 -10.76 -3.13
N ALA A 157 14.35 -11.62 -2.63
CA ALA A 157 13.97 -12.71 -1.73
C ALA A 157 13.67 -12.23 -0.29
N THR A 158 14.30 -11.12 0.12
CA THR A 158 14.16 -10.55 1.47
C THR A 158 13.17 -9.39 1.55
N GLU A 159 12.70 -8.88 0.41
CA GLU A 159 11.81 -7.73 0.33
C GLU A 159 10.40 -8.06 0.85
N HIS A 160 9.88 -9.24 0.51
CA HIS A 160 8.55 -9.67 0.96
C HIS A 160 8.65 -10.69 2.10
N VAL A 161 8.18 -10.30 3.28
CA VAL A 161 8.12 -11.16 4.47
C VAL A 161 6.93 -12.11 4.40
N ASN A 162 5.83 -11.68 3.78
CA ASN A 162 4.60 -12.44 3.68
C ASN A 162 4.24 -12.80 2.23
N SER A 163 3.71 -14.02 2.05
CA SER A 163 3.14 -14.41 0.76
C SER A 163 1.73 -13.87 0.58
N ILE A 164 1.33 -13.56 -0.65
CA ILE A 164 -0.04 -13.14 -0.97
C ILE A 164 -1.09 -14.17 -0.53
N PHE A 165 -0.78 -15.48 -0.64
CA PHE A 165 -1.69 -16.53 -0.21
C PHE A 165 -1.89 -16.52 1.31
N GLY A 166 -0.82 -16.31 2.09
CA GLY A 166 -0.89 -16.16 3.54
C GLY A 166 -1.72 -14.95 3.94
N LEU A 167 -1.42 -13.78 3.36
CA LEU A 167 -2.17 -12.54 3.61
C LEU A 167 -3.64 -12.65 3.23
N SER A 168 -3.94 -13.24 2.06
CA SER A 168 -5.32 -13.47 1.63
C SER A 168 -6.07 -14.41 2.58
N SER A 169 -5.40 -15.43 3.14
CA SER A 169 -5.99 -16.35 4.12
C SER A 169 -6.26 -15.65 5.44
N ILE A 170 -5.32 -14.84 5.93
CA ILE A 170 -5.49 -14.03 7.16
C ILE A 170 -6.69 -13.09 7.02
N ILE A 171 -6.75 -12.34 5.91
CA ILE A 171 -7.85 -11.39 5.65
C ILE A 171 -9.19 -12.14 5.57
N LYS A 172 -9.27 -13.23 4.82
CA LYS A 172 -10.50 -14.01 4.67
C LYS A 172 -10.96 -14.66 5.96
N TYR A 173 -10.03 -15.14 6.78
CA TYR A 173 -10.37 -15.78 8.05
C TYR A 173 -10.91 -14.78 9.07
N ASN A 174 -10.22 -13.65 9.24
CA ASN A 174 -10.56 -12.70 10.30
C ASN A 174 -11.68 -11.72 9.90
N TYR A 175 -11.85 -11.42 8.60
CA TYR A 175 -12.73 -10.33 8.13
C TYR A 175 -13.73 -10.77 7.04
N LYS A 176 -14.03 -12.08 6.90
CA LYS A 176 -14.89 -12.63 5.84
C LYS A 176 -16.26 -11.93 5.73
N ASP A 177 -16.85 -11.53 6.86
CA ASP A 177 -18.17 -10.91 6.90
C ASP A 177 -18.15 -9.42 6.49
N CYS A 178 -16.96 -8.84 6.34
CA CYS A 178 -16.73 -7.44 5.94
C CYS A 178 -16.22 -7.31 4.50
N LEU A 179 -15.87 -8.44 3.84
CA LEU A 179 -15.30 -8.40 2.49
C LEU A 179 -16.34 -7.97 1.45
N LYS A 180 -15.94 -7.08 0.57
CA LYS A 180 -16.63 -6.75 -0.67
C LYS A 180 -15.70 -7.08 -1.84
N ASP A 181 -16.17 -7.93 -2.74
CA ASP A 181 -15.46 -8.32 -3.98
C ASP A 181 -15.66 -7.30 -5.10
#